data_353c8c4d878103a1ef43b1f038faa0fb
#
_entry.id   353c8c4d878103a1ef43b1f038faa0fb
#
_cell.length_a   1.000
_cell.length_b   1.000
_cell.length_c   1.000
_cell.angle_alpha   90.00
_cell.angle_beta   90.00
_cell.angle_gamma   90.00
#
_symmetry.space_group_name_H-M   'P 1'
#
loop_
_entity.id
_entity.type
_entity.pdbx_description
1 polymer ?
#
loop_
_entity_poly.entity_id
_entity_poly.type
_entity_poly.pdbx_seq_one_letter_code
_entity_poly.pdbx_strand_id
1 'polypeptide(L)'
;GCGGSGMYPLIQILAAKGYEISGSDVLDGSIIRYEREMGVKVSLGHSADNIIGVDMVVYSAAISKDNVELCAASSYGIPTIERSVLLGYVSRLYKESICVSGTHGKTTTTSMITTALELAGRDPSAVIGGKLPLINGYGKAGKGDDIVIEACEFAETFLKLTPYLSVVLNIDNDHLDYYGSMGELKFAFKRFALM
;
A
#
# COMPACT_ATOMS: atom_id res chain seq x y z
N GLY A 1 8.70 -9.01 3.68
CA GLY A 1 7.41 -9.24 3.03
C GLY A 1 7.19 -8.36 1.80
N CYS A 2 8.23 -8.16 0.94
CA CYS A 2 8.11 -7.30 -0.25
C CYS A 2 7.25 -7.96 -1.35
N GLY A 3 7.24 -9.28 -1.48
CA GLY A 3 6.45 -10.02 -2.48
C GLY A 3 4.93 -10.00 -2.30
N GLY A 4 4.42 -9.22 -1.35
CA GLY A 4 2.99 -9.05 -1.15
C GLY A 4 2.35 -8.09 -2.17
N SER A 5 1.15 -8.43 -2.69
CA SER A 5 0.40 -7.59 -3.65
C SER A 5 0.14 -6.16 -3.18
N GLY A 6 0.04 -5.94 -1.86
CA GLY A 6 -0.14 -4.61 -1.30
C GLY A 6 1.17 -3.82 -1.10
N MET A 7 2.34 -4.49 -1.08
CA MET A 7 3.65 -3.85 -0.98
C MET A 7 4.18 -3.44 -2.35
N TYR A 8 3.99 -4.29 -3.34
CA TYR A 8 4.52 -4.12 -4.69
C TYR A 8 4.21 -2.75 -5.33
N PRO A 9 2.97 -2.22 -5.31
CA PRO A 9 2.69 -0.89 -5.85
C PRO A 9 3.49 0.23 -5.16
N LEU A 10 3.73 0.12 -3.86
CA LEU A 10 4.52 1.10 -3.12
C LEU A 10 5.98 1.06 -3.54
N ILE A 11 6.53 -0.15 -3.74
CA ILE A 11 7.88 -0.35 -4.27
C ILE A 11 8.01 0.28 -5.66
N GLN A 12 7.06 0.05 -6.57
CA GLN A 12 7.05 0.66 -7.90
C GLN A 12 7.07 2.20 -7.84
N ILE A 13 6.18 2.78 -7.02
CA ILE A 13 6.04 4.23 -6.88
C ILE A 13 7.33 4.84 -6.30
N LEU A 14 7.87 4.25 -5.24
CA LEU A 14 9.06 4.78 -4.59
C LEU A 14 10.32 4.62 -5.46
N ALA A 15 10.47 3.49 -6.15
CA ALA A 15 11.57 3.30 -7.11
C ALA A 15 11.50 4.32 -8.25
N ALA A 16 10.32 4.59 -8.81
CA ALA A 16 10.11 5.62 -9.83
C ALA A 16 10.39 7.04 -9.32
N LYS A 17 10.29 7.28 -8.00
CA LYS A 17 10.65 8.56 -7.35
C LYS A 17 12.12 8.64 -6.94
N GLY A 18 12.94 7.62 -7.27
CA GLY A 18 14.39 7.63 -7.06
C GLY A 18 14.86 7.10 -5.70
N TYR A 19 13.98 6.47 -4.91
CA TYR A 19 14.40 5.80 -3.69
C TYR A 19 15.15 4.51 -4.03
N GLU A 20 16.26 4.24 -3.34
CA GLU A 20 16.94 2.95 -3.39
C GLU A 20 16.18 1.96 -2.51
N ILE A 21 15.77 0.82 -3.09
CA ILE A 21 14.91 -0.15 -2.43
C ILE A 21 15.57 -1.51 -2.44
N SER A 22 15.58 -2.15 -1.28
CA SER A 22 15.85 -3.57 -1.11
C SER A 22 14.69 -4.22 -0.35
N GLY A 23 14.56 -5.53 -0.44
CA GLY A 23 13.49 -6.24 0.23
C GLY A 23 13.84 -7.68 0.56
N SER A 24 13.00 -8.29 1.38
CA SER A 24 13.06 -9.73 1.68
C SER A 24 11.66 -10.33 1.68
N ASP A 25 11.56 -11.58 1.27
CA ASP A 25 10.35 -12.39 1.35
C ASP A 25 10.71 -13.86 1.52
N VAL A 26 9.80 -14.65 2.06
CA VAL A 26 9.98 -16.11 2.20
C VAL A 26 9.56 -16.87 0.95
N LEU A 27 8.77 -16.26 0.06
CA LEU A 27 8.24 -16.88 -1.14
C LEU A 27 8.85 -16.24 -2.40
N ASP A 28 9.38 -17.07 -3.32
CA ASP A 28 9.85 -16.60 -4.63
C ASP A 28 8.70 -16.62 -5.65
N GLY A 29 7.84 -15.63 -5.56
CA GLY A 29 6.66 -15.49 -6.41
C GLY A 29 6.90 -14.62 -7.67
N SER A 30 5.84 -14.45 -8.47
CA SER A 30 5.88 -13.60 -9.67
C SER A 30 6.18 -12.13 -9.33
N ILE A 31 5.70 -11.63 -8.20
CA ILE A 31 5.95 -10.26 -7.74
C ILE A 31 7.45 -10.06 -7.50
N ILE A 32 8.11 -10.99 -6.80
CA ILE A 32 9.56 -10.92 -6.56
C ILE A 32 10.35 -10.86 -7.87
N ARG A 33 9.92 -11.60 -8.89
CA ARG A 33 10.56 -11.53 -10.22
C ARG A 33 10.42 -10.14 -10.84
N TYR A 34 9.23 -9.56 -10.81
CA TYR A 34 9.00 -8.18 -11.29
C TYR A 34 9.82 -7.14 -10.52
N GLU A 35 9.94 -7.29 -9.19
CA GLU A 35 10.78 -6.41 -8.38
C GLU A 35 12.26 -6.50 -8.78
N ARG A 36 12.78 -7.70 -9.01
CA ARG A 36 14.16 -7.91 -9.49
C ARG A 36 14.37 -7.33 -10.90
N GLU A 37 13.39 -7.46 -11.80
CA GLU A 37 13.43 -6.87 -13.15
C GLU A 37 13.46 -5.34 -13.09
N MET A 38 12.86 -4.73 -12.06
CA MET A 38 12.95 -3.29 -11.77
C MET A 38 14.26 -2.86 -11.11
N GLY A 39 15.17 -3.79 -10.82
CA GLY A 39 16.45 -3.51 -10.16
C GLY A 39 16.40 -3.55 -8.62
N VAL A 40 15.29 -3.93 -8.02
CA VAL A 40 15.18 -4.09 -6.57
C VAL A 40 15.99 -5.32 -6.12
N LYS A 41 16.85 -5.15 -5.14
CA LYS A 41 17.60 -6.25 -4.53
C LYS A 41 16.69 -7.02 -3.58
N VAL A 42 16.29 -8.23 -3.94
CA VAL A 42 15.40 -9.07 -3.14
C VAL A 42 16.11 -10.30 -2.64
N SER A 43 16.19 -10.45 -1.32
CA SER A 43 16.67 -11.62 -0.60
C SER A 43 15.54 -12.61 -0.35
N LEU A 44 15.80 -13.91 -0.50
CA LEU A 44 14.89 -14.95 -0.06
C LEU A 44 15.22 -15.35 1.38
N GLY A 45 14.20 -15.33 2.22
CA GLY A 45 14.35 -15.49 3.67
C GLY A 45 14.70 -14.19 4.39
N HIS A 46 14.47 -14.21 5.69
CA HIS A 46 14.75 -13.08 6.58
C HIS A 46 16.10 -13.25 7.27
N SER A 47 16.91 -12.19 7.25
CA SER A 47 18.22 -12.13 7.94
C SER A 47 18.49 -10.71 8.43
N ALA A 48 19.18 -10.59 9.55
CA ALA A 48 19.64 -9.30 10.05
C ALA A 48 20.55 -8.57 9.04
N ASP A 49 21.25 -9.30 8.17
CA ASP A 49 22.12 -8.73 7.14
C ASP A 49 21.34 -7.99 6.05
N ASN A 50 20.07 -8.35 5.83
CA ASN A 50 19.22 -7.72 4.80
C ASN A 50 18.94 -6.24 5.06
N ILE A 51 19.14 -5.77 6.31
CA ILE A 51 18.85 -4.39 6.70
C ILE A 51 20.11 -3.57 7.01
N ILE A 52 21.28 -4.07 6.69
CA ILE A 52 22.53 -3.32 6.89
C ILE A 52 22.56 -2.15 5.90
N GLY A 53 22.75 -0.94 6.45
CA GLY A 53 22.90 0.29 5.67
C GLY A 53 21.59 0.87 5.12
N VAL A 54 20.42 0.40 5.58
CA VAL A 54 19.13 1.00 5.22
C VAL A 54 18.77 2.13 6.19
N ASP A 55 18.08 3.15 5.68
CA ASP A 55 17.61 4.28 6.48
C ASP A 55 16.29 3.97 7.22
N MET A 56 15.49 3.02 6.70
CA MET A 56 14.18 2.67 7.25
C MET A 56 13.78 1.25 6.84
N VAL A 57 13.10 0.55 7.71
CA VAL A 57 12.47 -0.75 7.42
C VAL A 57 10.94 -0.58 7.34
N VAL A 58 10.35 -1.05 6.23
CA VAL A 58 8.90 -1.10 6.05
C VAL A 58 8.44 -2.56 6.12
N TYR A 59 7.43 -2.84 6.91
CA TYR A 59 6.92 -4.19 7.07
C TYR A 59 5.42 -4.29 6.85
N SER A 60 4.96 -5.46 6.42
CA SER A 60 3.55 -5.82 6.31
C SER A 60 3.00 -6.23 7.68
N ALA A 61 1.73 -5.96 7.95
CA ALA A 61 1.05 -6.41 9.16
C ALA A 61 1.05 -7.95 9.35
N ALA A 62 1.35 -8.71 8.29
CA ALA A 62 1.52 -10.17 8.35
C ALA A 62 2.86 -10.61 8.97
N ILE A 63 3.82 -9.70 9.12
CA ILE A 63 5.14 -10.01 9.69
C ILE A 63 5.04 -9.99 11.22
N SER A 64 5.51 -11.07 11.83
CA SER A 64 5.55 -11.19 13.29
C SER A 64 6.54 -10.20 13.91
N LYS A 65 6.24 -9.72 15.13
CA LYS A 65 7.08 -8.76 15.86
C LYS A 65 8.45 -9.30 16.26
N ASP A 66 8.59 -10.63 16.31
CA ASP A 66 9.85 -11.34 16.59
C ASP A 66 10.65 -11.64 15.32
N ASN A 67 10.25 -11.11 14.16
CA ASN A 67 11.01 -11.24 12.92
C ASN A 67 12.43 -10.70 13.10
N VAL A 68 13.42 -11.47 12.63
CA VAL A 68 14.85 -11.18 12.82
C VAL A 68 15.27 -9.81 12.27
N GLU A 69 14.67 -9.35 11.16
CA GLU A 69 14.94 -8.05 10.56
C GLU A 69 14.38 -6.92 11.42
N LEU A 70 13.15 -7.08 11.99
CA LEU A 70 12.56 -6.09 12.90
C LEU A 70 13.34 -6.01 14.23
N CYS A 71 13.76 -7.16 14.78
CA CYS A 71 14.60 -7.21 15.98
C CYS A 71 15.95 -6.53 15.73
N ALA A 72 16.58 -6.80 14.59
CA ALA A 72 17.85 -6.18 14.21
C ALA A 72 17.69 -4.67 13.98
N ALA A 73 16.62 -4.23 13.31
CA ALA A 73 16.32 -2.81 13.11
C ALA A 73 16.21 -2.07 14.46
N SER A 74 15.48 -2.66 15.40
CA SER A 74 15.37 -2.10 16.76
C SER A 74 16.75 -2.01 17.46
N SER A 75 17.58 -3.03 17.31
CA SER A 75 18.92 -3.08 17.92
C SER A 75 19.89 -2.07 17.30
N TYR A 76 19.74 -1.78 16.01
CA TYR A 76 20.56 -0.82 15.26
C TYR A 76 20.01 0.60 15.30
N GLY A 77 18.86 0.84 15.93
CA GLY A 77 18.19 2.14 15.95
C GLY A 77 17.63 2.57 14.61
N ILE A 78 17.36 1.62 13.68
CA ILE A 78 16.77 1.88 12.39
C ILE A 78 15.25 2.01 12.56
N PRO A 79 14.63 3.13 12.11
CA PRO A 79 13.18 3.32 12.22
C PRO A 79 12.42 2.26 11.42
N THR A 80 11.34 1.78 11.99
CA THR A 80 10.45 0.81 11.36
C THR A 80 9.04 1.37 11.23
N ILE A 81 8.41 1.20 10.07
CA ILE A 81 7.01 1.60 9.86
C ILE A 81 6.21 0.47 9.21
N GLU A 82 4.93 0.39 9.55
CA GLU A 82 4.03 -0.52 8.88
C GLU A 82 3.62 0.02 7.50
N ARG A 83 3.37 -0.89 6.54
CA ARG A 83 2.96 -0.59 5.15
C ARG A 83 1.83 0.45 5.04
N SER A 84 0.84 0.42 5.94
CA SER A 84 -0.27 1.38 5.91
C SER A 84 0.17 2.81 6.23
N VAL A 85 1.20 2.98 7.06
CA VAL A 85 1.82 4.29 7.34
C VAL A 85 2.58 4.79 6.11
N LEU A 86 3.33 3.90 5.44
CA LEU A 86 4.00 4.22 4.18
C LEU A 86 2.99 4.62 3.10
N LEU A 87 1.86 3.91 2.97
CA LEU A 87 0.80 4.25 2.03
C LEU A 87 0.24 5.66 2.30
N GLY A 88 0.07 6.03 3.57
CA GLY A 88 -0.30 7.38 3.97
C GLY A 88 0.75 8.44 3.58
N TYR A 89 2.03 8.11 3.69
CA TYR A 89 3.11 8.98 3.19
C TYR A 89 3.04 9.13 1.67
N VAL A 90 2.90 8.02 0.94
CA VAL A 90 2.82 8.01 -0.52
C VAL A 90 1.61 8.82 -1.01
N SER A 91 0.45 8.74 -0.34
CA SER A 91 -0.74 9.52 -0.72
C SER A 91 -0.48 11.03 -0.73
N ARG A 92 0.38 11.53 0.15
CA ARG A 92 0.76 12.96 0.24
C ARG A 92 1.73 13.42 -0.83
N LEU A 93 2.37 12.50 -1.57
CA LEU A 93 3.31 12.86 -2.64
C LEU A 93 2.60 13.30 -3.93
N TYR A 94 1.27 13.18 -3.98
CA TYR A 94 0.44 13.50 -5.13
C TYR A 94 -0.51 14.66 -4.82
N LYS A 95 -0.80 15.49 -5.81
CA LYS A 95 -1.72 16.61 -5.67
C LYS A 95 -3.17 16.13 -5.51
N GLU A 96 -3.54 15.11 -6.27
CA GLU A 96 -4.89 14.56 -6.33
C GLU A 96 -4.87 13.08 -5.92
N SER A 97 -5.06 12.82 -4.62
CA SER A 97 -5.17 11.48 -4.07
C SER A 97 -6.65 11.08 -3.99
N ILE A 98 -7.08 10.16 -4.83
CA ILE A 98 -8.44 9.61 -4.87
C ILE A 98 -8.45 8.31 -4.07
N CYS A 99 -9.10 8.33 -2.92
CA CYS A 99 -9.14 7.20 -2.00
C CYS A 99 -10.53 6.57 -1.99
N VAL A 100 -10.61 5.30 -2.44
CA VAL A 100 -11.86 4.56 -2.58
C VAL A 100 -12.01 3.55 -1.46
N SER A 101 -13.01 3.76 -0.60
CA SER A 101 -13.35 2.89 0.51
C SER A 101 -14.78 2.38 0.44
N GLY A 102 -15.12 1.44 1.30
CA GLY A 102 -16.42 0.80 1.42
C GLY A 102 -16.27 -0.68 1.70
N THR A 103 -17.26 -1.32 2.26
CA THR A 103 -17.22 -2.75 2.54
C THR A 103 -17.04 -3.54 1.24
N HIS A 104 -17.81 -3.19 0.20
CA HIS A 104 -17.82 -3.90 -1.09
C HIS A 104 -17.52 -2.96 -2.27
N GLY A 105 -16.90 -3.50 -3.31
CA GLY A 105 -16.67 -2.82 -4.58
C GLY A 105 -15.43 -1.93 -4.66
N LYS A 106 -14.63 -1.85 -3.61
CA LYS A 106 -13.37 -1.04 -3.58
C LYS A 106 -12.47 -1.31 -4.79
N THR A 107 -12.04 -2.56 -4.97
CA THR A 107 -11.13 -2.96 -6.05
C THR A 107 -11.70 -2.63 -7.43
N THR A 108 -12.99 -2.92 -7.66
CA THR A 108 -13.65 -2.63 -8.94
C THR A 108 -13.68 -1.14 -9.22
N THR A 109 -14.12 -0.32 -8.26
CA THR A 109 -14.23 1.13 -8.44
C THR A 109 -12.86 1.79 -8.59
N THR A 110 -11.85 1.37 -7.78
CA THR A 110 -10.47 1.84 -7.92
C THR A 110 -9.92 1.52 -9.31
N SER A 111 -10.18 0.32 -9.81
CA SER A 111 -9.80 -0.11 -11.17
C SER A 111 -10.48 0.72 -12.25
N MET A 112 -11.80 1.01 -12.11
CA MET A 112 -12.55 1.82 -13.06
C MET A 112 -12.04 3.27 -13.12
N ILE A 113 -11.78 3.89 -11.96
CA ILE A 113 -11.24 5.26 -11.89
C ILE A 113 -9.83 5.29 -12.49
N THR A 114 -8.97 4.34 -12.14
CA THR A 114 -7.62 4.22 -12.72
C THR A 114 -7.70 4.09 -14.24
N THR A 115 -8.58 3.24 -14.75
CA THR A 115 -8.78 3.05 -16.20
C THR A 115 -9.25 4.34 -16.88
N ALA A 116 -10.21 5.05 -16.29
CA ALA A 116 -10.73 6.29 -16.85
C ALA A 116 -9.65 7.38 -16.92
N LEU A 117 -8.86 7.55 -15.88
CA LEU A 117 -7.74 8.51 -15.84
C LEU A 117 -6.63 8.13 -16.84
N GLU A 118 -6.33 6.84 -16.97
CA GLU A 118 -5.35 6.33 -17.94
C GLU A 118 -5.80 6.64 -19.38
N LEU A 119 -7.05 6.32 -19.72
CA LEU A 119 -7.61 6.59 -21.05
C LEU A 119 -7.75 8.09 -21.34
N ALA A 120 -7.90 8.92 -20.31
CA ALA A 120 -7.91 10.38 -20.42
C ALA A 120 -6.47 10.97 -20.56
N GLY A 121 -5.44 10.15 -20.60
CA GLY A 121 -4.03 10.59 -20.74
C GLY A 121 -3.44 11.23 -19.49
N ARG A 122 -4.04 11.02 -18.30
CA ARG A 122 -3.57 11.59 -17.04
C ARG A 122 -2.38 10.82 -16.42
N ASP A 123 -2.10 9.61 -16.90
CA ASP A 123 -1.01 8.73 -16.41
C ASP A 123 -0.96 8.64 -14.87
N PRO A 124 -2.05 8.19 -14.19
CA PRO A 124 -2.12 8.15 -12.74
C PRO A 124 -1.19 7.09 -12.14
N SER A 125 -0.76 7.30 -10.91
CA SER A 125 -0.31 6.19 -10.06
C SER A 125 -1.52 5.45 -9.48
N ALA A 126 -1.34 4.16 -9.12
CA ALA A 126 -2.42 3.36 -8.58
C ALA A 126 -1.93 2.34 -7.54
N VAL A 127 -2.74 2.14 -6.50
CA VAL A 127 -2.60 1.07 -5.49
C VAL A 127 -3.93 0.34 -5.40
N ILE A 128 -4.00 -0.88 -5.92
CA ILE A 128 -5.23 -1.64 -6.11
C ILE A 128 -5.13 -2.98 -5.40
N GLY A 129 -6.18 -3.41 -4.72
CA GLY A 129 -6.23 -4.69 -4.00
C GLY A 129 -6.27 -5.94 -4.89
N GLY A 130 -6.55 -5.76 -6.19
CA GLY A 130 -6.61 -6.83 -7.19
C GLY A 130 -5.81 -6.51 -8.45
N LYS A 131 -5.58 -7.53 -9.29
CA LYS A 131 -4.86 -7.35 -10.56
C LYS A 131 -5.74 -6.65 -11.58
N LEU A 132 -5.28 -5.51 -12.10
CA LEU A 132 -5.91 -4.78 -13.21
C LEU A 132 -5.16 -5.10 -14.52
N PRO A 133 -5.82 -5.76 -15.51
CA PRO A 133 -5.16 -6.16 -16.76
C PRO A 133 -4.55 -4.99 -17.54
N LEU A 134 -5.21 -3.83 -17.55
CA LEU A 134 -4.75 -2.63 -18.27
C LEU A 134 -3.34 -2.20 -17.87
N ILE A 135 -2.99 -2.32 -16.57
CA ILE A 135 -1.67 -1.96 -16.05
C ILE A 135 -0.81 -3.20 -15.74
N ASN A 136 -1.29 -4.39 -16.11
CA ASN A 136 -0.66 -5.69 -15.87
C ASN A 136 -0.19 -5.91 -14.43
N GLY A 137 -0.89 -5.36 -13.43
CA GLY A 137 -0.44 -5.42 -12.04
C GLY A 137 -1.48 -5.03 -11.01
N TYR A 138 -1.03 -4.96 -9.78
CA TYR A 138 -1.79 -4.52 -8.59
C TYR A 138 -1.65 -3.01 -8.35
N GLY A 139 -0.86 -2.36 -9.18
CA GLY A 139 -0.61 -0.94 -9.13
C GLY A 139 0.36 -0.52 -10.21
N LYS A 140 0.63 0.77 -10.25
CA LYS A 140 1.51 1.39 -11.24
C LYS A 140 2.09 2.68 -10.66
N ALA A 141 3.30 3.02 -11.06
CA ALA A 141 3.89 4.33 -10.89
C ALA A 141 3.66 5.16 -12.16
N GLY A 142 2.68 6.04 -12.14
CA GLY A 142 2.42 7.01 -13.21
C GLY A 142 3.27 8.28 -13.04
N LYS A 143 3.32 9.09 -14.10
CA LYS A 143 4.01 10.39 -14.11
C LYS A 143 3.08 11.57 -13.84
N GLY A 144 1.76 11.31 -13.78
CA GLY A 144 0.75 12.33 -13.50
C GLY A 144 0.71 12.76 -12.04
N ASP A 145 -0.10 13.77 -11.78
CA ASP A 145 -0.31 14.33 -10.43
C ASP A 145 -1.32 13.51 -9.60
N ASP A 146 -1.97 12.51 -10.22
CA ASP A 146 -3.02 11.70 -9.61
C ASP A 146 -2.48 10.40 -9.00
N ILE A 147 -3.07 10.01 -7.88
CA ILE A 147 -2.97 8.64 -7.37
C ILE A 147 -4.36 8.11 -7.01
N VAL A 148 -4.67 6.89 -7.43
CA VAL A 148 -5.91 6.19 -7.06
C VAL A 148 -5.56 5.07 -6.08
N ILE A 149 -6.15 5.11 -4.89
CA ILE A 149 -5.82 4.21 -3.79
C ILE A 149 -7.06 3.45 -3.34
N GLU A 150 -6.96 2.13 -3.30
CA GLU A 150 -7.90 1.30 -2.58
C GLU A 150 -7.68 1.47 -1.07
N ALA A 151 -8.63 2.11 -0.40
CA ALA A 151 -8.56 2.52 1.00
C ALA A 151 -9.29 1.49 1.88
N CYS A 152 -8.52 0.58 2.49
CA CYS A 152 -9.07 -0.47 3.35
C CYS A 152 -9.46 0.10 4.71
N GLU A 153 -10.68 -0.21 5.17
CA GLU A 153 -11.22 0.15 6.46
C GLU A 153 -10.65 -0.68 7.61
N PHE A 154 -10.17 -1.90 7.33
CA PHE A 154 -9.66 -2.79 8.37
C PHE A 154 -8.54 -2.14 9.18
N ALA A 155 -8.61 -2.26 10.50
CA ALA A 155 -7.68 -1.67 11.45
C ALA A 155 -7.48 -0.15 11.25
N GLU A 156 -8.52 0.54 10.75
CA GLU A 156 -8.52 1.99 10.48
C GLU A 156 -7.37 2.44 9.55
N THR A 157 -6.85 1.54 8.69
CA THR A 157 -5.69 1.87 7.85
C THR A 157 -5.98 3.01 6.87
N PHE A 158 -7.22 3.16 6.41
CA PHE A 158 -7.65 4.26 5.54
C PHE A 158 -7.54 5.65 6.22
N LEU A 159 -7.56 5.74 7.55
CA LEU A 159 -7.39 6.99 8.29
C LEU A 159 -5.94 7.50 8.32
N LYS A 160 -4.99 6.72 7.79
CA LYS A 160 -3.59 7.15 7.61
C LYS A 160 -3.37 7.88 6.29
N LEU A 161 -4.34 7.81 5.36
CA LEU A 161 -4.29 8.46 4.07
C LEU A 161 -4.51 9.97 4.18
N THR A 162 -4.20 10.68 3.09
CA THR A 162 -4.51 12.11 2.95
C THR A 162 -5.24 12.29 1.62
N PRO A 163 -6.56 12.03 1.58
CA PRO A 163 -7.31 12.10 0.34
C PRO A 163 -7.54 13.56 -0.10
N TYR A 164 -7.39 13.81 -1.39
CA TYR A 164 -7.99 14.97 -2.06
C TYR A 164 -9.49 14.70 -2.31
N LEU A 165 -9.81 13.45 -2.66
CA LEU A 165 -11.19 12.99 -2.84
C LEU A 165 -11.39 11.66 -2.11
N SER A 166 -12.30 11.65 -1.14
CA SER A 166 -12.74 10.44 -0.43
C SER A 166 -14.01 9.89 -1.08
N VAL A 167 -13.98 8.62 -1.49
CA VAL A 167 -15.14 7.89 -2.01
C VAL A 167 -15.54 6.82 -1.02
N VAL A 168 -16.79 6.85 -0.54
CA VAL A 168 -17.38 5.80 0.31
C VAL A 168 -18.50 5.15 -0.48
N LEU A 169 -18.33 3.88 -0.86
CA LEU A 169 -19.28 3.15 -1.71
C LEU A 169 -20.50 2.65 -0.94
N ASN A 170 -20.22 2.01 0.18
CA ASN A 170 -21.23 1.41 1.06
C ASN A 170 -20.57 1.07 2.41
N ILE A 171 -21.41 0.82 3.42
CA ILE A 171 -20.99 0.37 4.75
C ILE A 171 -21.90 -0.77 5.13
N ASP A 172 -21.35 -1.97 5.24
CA ASP A 172 -22.05 -3.17 5.60
C ASP A 172 -21.36 -3.88 6.78
N ASN A 173 -21.97 -4.93 7.28
CA ASN A 173 -21.48 -5.70 8.42
C ASN A 173 -20.22 -6.51 8.06
N ASP A 174 -19.06 -5.91 8.26
CA ASP A 174 -17.75 -6.53 8.06
C ASP A 174 -16.76 -6.06 9.13
N HIS A 175 -15.73 -6.85 9.39
CA HIS A 175 -14.67 -6.52 10.36
C HIS A 175 -15.16 -6.16 11.78
N LEU A 176 -16.33 -6.69 12.21
CA LEU A 176 -16.84 -6.42 13.57
C LEU A 176 -16.01 -7.08 14.68
N ASP A 177 -15.20 -8.06 14.37
CA ASP A 177 -14.15 -8.60 15.24
C ASP A 177 -13.13 -7.52 15.66
N TYR A 178 -12.87 -6.56 14.77
CA TYR A 178 -12.01 -5.41 15.06
C TYR A 178 -12.81 -4.23 15.66
N TYR A 179 -13.91 -3.82 15.02
CA TYR A 179 -14.67 -2.63 15.43
C TYR A 179 -15.59 -2.84 16.64
N GLY A 180 -15.95 -4.08 16.95
CA GLY A 180 -16.86 -4.41 18.03
C GLY A 180 -18.34 -4.08 17.76
N SER A 181 -18.64 -3.09 16.95
CA SER A 181 -20.02 -2.72 16.58
C SER A 181 -20.11 -2.02 15.23
N MET A 182 -21.29 -2.06 14.61
CA MET A 182 -21.63 -1.29 13.43
C MET A 182 -21.53 0.24 13.67
N GLY A 183 -21.77 0.68 14.90
CA GLY A 183 -21.64 2.09 15.30
C GLY A 183 -20.21 2.59 15.16
N GLU A 184 -19.24 1.84 15.67
CA GLU A 184 -17.81 2.15 15.58
C GLU A 184 -17.32 2.09 14.12
N LEU A 185 -17.75 1.09 13.36
CA LEU A 185 -17.44 1.01 11.92
C LEU A 185 -17.94 2.25 11.18
N LYS A 186 -19.21 2.65 11.36
CA LYS A 186 -19.77 3.86 10.77
C LYS A 186 -19.04 5.13 11.21
N PHE A 187 -18.60 5.18 12.46
CA PHE A 187 -17.85 6.32 12.97
C PHE A 187 -16.46 6.43 12.29
N ALA A 188 -15.78 5.30 12.07
CA ALA A 188 -14.52 5.29 11.33
C ALA A 188 -14.71 5.77 9.87
N PHE A 189 -15.74 5.30 9.16
CA PHE A 189 -16.09 5.81 7.82
C PHE A 189 -16.45 7.29 7.81
N LYS A 190 -17.16 7.79 8.83
CA LYS A 190 -17.43 9.22 8.98
C LYS A 190 -16.13 10.03 9.12
N ARG A 191 -15.17 9.56 9.92
CA ARG A 191 -13.87 10.20 10.04
C ARG A 191 -13.14 10.24 8.69
N PHE A 192 -13.12 9.13 7.95
CA PHE A 192 -12.50 9.05 6.63
C PHE A 192 -13.16 10.02 5.62
N ALA A 193 -14.50 10.13 5.63
CA ALA A 193 -15.23 11.03 4.72
C ALA A 193 -15.03 12.53 5.03
N LEU A 194 -14.53 12.86 6.22
CA LEU A 194 -14.28 14.24 6.68
C LEU A 194 -12.80 14.65 6.59
N MET A 195 -11.93 13.77 6.09
CA MET A 195 -10.52 14.07 5.85
C MET A 195 -10.35 14.94 4.61
#